data_5f43b96744b5176e964b72aaaf954d70
#
_entry.id   5f43b96744b5176e964b72aaaf954d70
#
_cell.length_a   1.000
_cell.length_b   1.000
_cell.length_c   1.000
_cell.angle_alpha   90.00
_cell.angle_beta   90.00
_cell.angle_gamma   90.00
#
_symmetry.space_group_name_H-M   'P 1'
#
loop_
_entity.id
_entity.type
_entity.pdbx_description
1 polymer ?
#
loop_
_entity_poly.entity_id
_entity_poly.type
_entity_poly.pdbx_seq_one_letter_code
_entity_poly.pdbx_strand_id
1 'polypeptide(L)'
;MSYQKIRPVDGDRITANPDGSLIVPDQPIIPFIEGDGIGPDITKASMHIWNTAIEKAYGSKRKIAWMEVFAGEKSCEVYGEGVWLPDETLDAIAEHRIAIKGPLTTPVGKGIRSLNVTDRKSVV
;
A
#
# COMPACT_ATOMS: atom_id res chain seq x y z
N MET A 1 -7.05 -13.86 -4.85
CA MET A 1 -7.28 -12.97 -5.99
C MET A 1 -6.03 -12.86 -6.83
N SER A 2 -6.17 -12.88 -8.12
CA SER A 2 -5.05 -12.78 -9.06
C SER A 2 -4.85 -11.32 -9.48
N TYR A 3 -3.63 -10.81 -9.35
CA TYR A 3 -3.27 -9.47 -9.78
C TYR A 3 -2.49 -9.50 -11.08
N GLN A 4 -2.54 -8.40 -11.85
CA GLN A 4 -1.79 -8.28 -13.10
C GLN A 4 -0.33 -7.91 -12.84
N LYS A 5 -0.08 -6.91 -12.01
CA LYS A 5 1.26 -6.38 -11.74
C LYS A 5 1.65 -6.41 -10.28
N ILE A 6 0.69 -6.46 -9.37
CA ILE A 6 0.97 -6.59 -7.94
C ILE A 6 1.48 -8.00 -7.66
N ARG A 7 2.62 -8.10 -7.00
CA ARG A 7 3.21 -9.39 -6.65
C ARG A 7 2.70 -9.86 -5.30
N PRO A 8 2.04 -11.03 -5.23
CA PRO A 8 1.62 -11.59 -3.96
C PRO A 8 2.81 -11.82 -3.04
N VAL A 9 2.59 -11.68 -1.75
CA VAL A 9 3.60 -11.92 -0.72
C VAL A 9 3.14 -13.02 0.21
N ASP A 10 4.09 -13.63 0.90
CA ASP A 10 3.83 -14.70 1.84
C ASP A 10 3.40 -14.12 3.20
N GLY A 11 2.13 -14.19 3.47
CA GLY A 11 1.53 -13.67 4.70
C GLY A 11 0.04 -13.90 4.71
N ASP A 12 -0.62 -13.41 5.76
CA ASP A 12 -2.05 -13.57 5.96
C ASP A 12 -2.76 -12.21 5.94
N ARG A 13 -3.99 -12.19 5.46
CA ARG A 13 -4.78 -10.97 5.46
C ARG A 13 -5.25 -10.61 6.85
N ILE A 14 -5.30 -9.30 7.11
CA ILE A 14 -6.04 -8.78 8.24
C ILE A 14 -7.52 -8.93 7.92
N THR A 15 -8.29 -9.52 8.83
CA THR A 15 -9.72 -9.72 8.66
C THR A 15 -10.49 -8.97 9.73
N ALA A 16 -11.81 -8.86 9.56
CA ALA A 16 -12.66 -8.18 10.52
C ALA A 16 -13.72 -9.12 11.07
N ASN A 17 -14.00 -8.98 12.36
CA ASN A 17 -15.13 -9.63 13.01
C ASN A 17 -16.43 -8.89 12.65
N PRO A 18 -17.61 -9.52 12.88
CA PRO A 18 -18.90 -8.86 12.62
C PRO A 18 -19.10 -7.55 13.38
N ASP A 19 -18.45 -7.36 14.53
CA ASP A 19 -18.50 -6.13 15.32
C ASP A 19 -17.56 -5.02 14.82
N GLY A 20 -16.78 -5.29 13.75
CA GLY A 20 -15.82 -4.35 13.19
C GLY A 20 -14.42 -4.41 13.79
N SER A 21 -14.21 -5.19 14.84
CA SER A 21 -12.85 -5.38 15.38
C SER A 21 -12.00 -6.16 14.40
N LEU A 22 -10.69 -5.89 14.39
CA LEU A 22 -9.77 -6.51 13.46
C LEU A 22 -9.10 -7.75 14.05
N ILE A 23 -8.91 -8.75 13.22
CA ILE A 23 -8.06 -9.91 13.52
C ILE A 23 -6.76 -9.70 12.77
N VAL A 24 -5.67 -9.47 13.52
CA VAL A 24 -4.35 -9.22 12.95
C VAL A 24 -3.48 -10.46 13.14
N PRO A 25 -3.13 -11.16 12.05
CA PRO A 25 -2.28 -12.35 12.12
C PRO A 25 -0.84 -12.00 12.50
N ASP A 26 -0.03 -13.02 12.77
CA ASP A 26 1.38 -12.80 13.12
C ASP A 26 2.22 -12.29 11.97
N GLN A 27 1.82 -12.56 10.73
CA GLN A 27 2.48 -12.06 9.53
C GLN A 27 1.46 -11.36 8.63
N PRO A 28 0.98 -10.18 9.04
CA PRO A 28 -0.05 -9.49 8.28
C PRO A 28 0.48 -8.93 6.97
N ILE A 29 -0.33 -9.02 5.93
CA ILE A 29 -0.03 -8.38 4.65
C ILE A 29 -0.48 -6.93 4.76
N ILE A 30 0.46 -6.01 4.55
CA ILE A 30 0.17 -4.57 4.51
C ILE A 30 0.56 -4.03 3.15
N PRO A 31 -0.41 -3.62 2.32
CA PRO A 31 -0.12 -2.94 1.07
C PRO A 31 0.55 -1.59 1.33
N PHE A 32 1.49 -1.22 0.49
CA PHE A 32 2.11 0.09 0.57
C PHE A 32 2.31 0.69 -0.81
N ILE A 33 2.22 2.02 -0.87
CA ILE A 33 2.55 2.82 -2.03
C ILE A 33 3.84 3.55 -1.71
N GLU A 34 4.90 3.26 -2.47
CA GLU A 34 6.22 3.86 -2.22
C GLU A 34 6.20 5.38 -2.31
N GLY A 35 5.45 5.89 -3.28
CA GLY A 35 5.34 7.32 -3.52
C GLY A 35 6.30 7.82 -4.59
N ASP A 36 6.12 9.09 -4.95
CA ASP A 36 6.90 9.75 -5.99
C ASP A 36 7.91 10.71 -5.36
N GLY A 37 8.85 11.20 -6.15
CA GLY A 37 9.85 12.16 -5.69
C GLY A 37 10.68 11.63 -4.54
N ILE A 38 10.51 12.23 -3.36
CA ILE A 38 11.19 11.79 -2.12
C ILE A 38 10.57 10.55 -1.48
N GLY A 39 9.46 10.07 -2.05
CA GLY A 39 8.70 8.93 -1.52
C GLY A 39 9.53 7.67 -1.32
N PRO A 40 10.31 7.22 -2.33
CA PRO A 40 11.13 6.01 -2.17
C PRO A 40 12.10 6.08 -0.99
N ASP A 41 12.76 7.21 -0.79
CA ASP A 41 13.71 7.38 0.32
C ASP A 41 13.01 7.36 1.67
N ILE A 42 11.89 8.08 1.78
CA ILE A 42 11.09 8.13 3.01
C ILE A 42 10.52 6.75 3.33
N THR A 43 9.98 6.06 2.34
CA THR A 43 9.39 4.73 2.52
C THR A 43 10.43 3.72 2.98
N LYS A 44 11.60 3.72 2.36
CA LYS A 44 12.69 2.83 2.73
C LYS A 44 13.13 3.06 4.18
N ALA A 45 13.31 4.32 4.58
CA ALA A 45 13.70 4.67 5.94
C ALA A 45 12.61 4.28 6.95
N SER A 46 11.36 4.54 6.62
CA SER A 46 10.22 4.20 7.50
C SER A 46 10.08 2.69 7.69
N MET A 47 10.20 1.91 6.61
CA MET A 47 10.13 0.46 6.70
C MET A 47 11.24 -0.12 7.55
N HIS A 48 12.43 0.43 7.44
CA HIS A 48 13.55 0.00 8.27
C HIS A 48 13.25 0.20 9.75
N ILE A 49 12.70 1.37 10.10
CA ILE A 49 12.31 1.68 11.48
C ILE A 49 11.21 0.74 11.96
N TRP A 50 10.16 0.55 11.17
CA TRP A 50 9.03 -0.30 11.55
C TRP A 50 9.45 -1.76 11.70
N ASN A 51 10.21 -2.29 10.75
CA ASN A 51 10.69 -3.66 10.81
C ASN A 51 11.59 -3.88 12.03
N THR A 52 12.46 -2.94 12.33
CA THR A 52 13.35 -3.00 13.50
C THR A 52 12.55 -2.96 14.80
N ALA A 53 11.54 -2.08 14.86
CA ALA A 53 10.67 -1.97 16.05
C ALA A 53 9.89 -3.27 16.30
N ILE A 54 9.36 -3.88 15.25
CA ILE A 54 8.62 -5.14 15.35
C ILE A 54 9.56 -6.27 15.79
N GLU A 55 10.76 -6.33 15.24
CA GLU A 55 11.74 -7.32 15.64
C GLU A 55 12.14 -7.18 17.11
N LYS A 56 12.32 -5.93 17.59
CA LYS A 56 12.61 -5.69 19.00
C LYS A 56 11.46 -6.06 19.92
N ALA A 57 10.24 -5.80 19.50
CA ALA A 57 9.05 -6.07 20.32
C ALA A 57 8.66 -7.54 20.35
N TYR A 58 8.79 -8.25 19.25
CA TYR A 58 8.28 -9.59 19.06
C TYR A 58 9.31 -10.65 18.70
N GLY A 59 10.54 -10.25 18.42
CA GLY A 59 11.58 -11.16 17.91
C GLY A 59 11.20 -11.72 16.54
N SER A 60 11.33 -13.00 16.34
CA SER A 60 10.94 -13.65 15.10
C SER A 60 9.46 -14.10 15.07
N LYS A 61 8.71 -13.83 16.13
CA LYS A 61 7.31 -14.27 16.26
C LYS A 61 6.35 -13.52 15.34
N ARG A 62 6.66 -12.27 15.03
CA ARG A 62 5.83 -11.43 14.17
C ARG A 62 6.69 -10.63 13.19
N LYS A 63 6.16 -10.47 11.99
CA LYS A 63 6.75 -9.58 10.98
C LYS A 63 5.66 -9.12 10.02
N ILE A 64 5.87 -7.97 9.39
CA ILE A 64 4.95 -7.46 8.37
C ILE A 64 5.35 -8.02 7.01
N ALA A 65 4.37 -8.54 6.27
CA ALA A 65 4.53 -8.91 4.87
C ALA A 65 4.15 -7.70 4.01
N TRP A 66 5.12 -6.95 3.57
CA TRP A 66 4.91 -5.75 2.77
C TRP A 66 4.57 -6.12 1.33
N MET A 67 3.43 -5.64 0.84
CA MET A 67 3.00 -5.87 -0.53
C MET A 67 2.93 -4.55 -1.28
N GLU A 68 3.82 -4.35 -2.25
CA GLU A 68 3.81 -3.11 -3.02
C GLU A 68 2.61 -3.02 -3.93
N VAL A 69 1.90 -1.89 -3.86
CA VAL A 69 0.86 -1.51 -4.79
C VAL A 69 1.25 -0.17 -5.41
N PHE A 70 0.65 0.17 -6.54
CA PHE A 70 1.16 1.25 -7.36
C PHE A 70 0.16 2.37 -7.51
N ALA A 71 0.67 3.60 -7.44
CA ALA A 71 -0.06 4.82 -7.73
C ALA A 71 0.94 5.90 -8.13
N GLY A 72 0.49 6.91 -8.83
CA GLY A 72 1.32 8.03 -9.25
C GLY A 72 2.24 7.70 -10.43
N GLU A 73 3.40 8.34 -10.47
CA GLU A 73 4.34 8.17 -11.58
C GLU A 73 4.82 6.73 -11.74
N LYS A 74 5.10 6.07 -10.64
CA LYS A 74 5.54 4.67 -10.67
C LYS A 74 4.47 3.75 -11.27
N SER A 75 3.19 4.04 -11.04
CA SER A 75 2.11 3.30 -11.66
C SER A 75 2.16 3.42 -13.19
N CYS A 76 2.43 4.62 -13.70
CA CYS A 76 2.56 4.82 -15.15
C CYS A 76 3.73 4.03 -15.73
N GLU A 77 4.82 3.90 -14.99
CA GLU A 77 5.98 3.11 -15.42
C GLU A 77 5.66 1.62 -15.47
N VAL A 78 4.87 1.12 -14.53
CA VAL A 78 4.56 -0.31 -14.39
C VAL A 78 3.40 -0.73 -15.29
N TYR A 79 2.34 0.07 -15.36
CA TYR A 79 1.10 -0.26 -16.08
C TYR A 79 0.98 0.37 -17.46
N GLY A 80 1.66 1.49 -17.69
CA GLY A 80 1.62 2.24 -18.92
C GLY A 80 1.21 3.68 -18.71
N GLU A 81 1.47 4.51 -19.74
CA GLU A 81 1.20 5.92 -19.71
C GLU A 81 -0.27 6.21 -19.40
N GLY A 82 -0.51 7.15 -18.50
CA GLY A 82 -1.86 7.56 -18.11
C GLY A 82 -2.51 6.72 -17.02
N VAL A 83 -1.89 5.63 -16.58
CA VAL A 83 -2.46 4.77 -15.55
C VAL A 83 -1.92 5.20 -14.18
N TRP A 84 -2.47 6.28 -13.66
CA TRP A 84 -2.02 6.90 -12.40
C TRP A 84 -2.51 6.18 -11.15
N LEU A 85 -3.67 5.52 -11.22
CA LEU A 85 -4.26 4.81 -10.10
C LEU A 85 -4.98 3.56 -10.62
N PRO A 86 -4.29 2.43 -10.72
CA PRO A 86 -4.89 1.20 -11.22
C PRO A 86 -6.03 0.71 -10.33
N ASP A 87 -7.06 0.14 -10.94
CA ASP A 87 -8.17 -0.45 -10.19
C ASP A 87 -7.69 -1.54 -9.23
N GLU A 88 -6.71 -2.35 -9.64
CA GLU A 88 -6.21 -3.40 -8.76
C GLU A 88 -5.52 -2.86 -7.50
N THR A 89 -4.97 -1.63 -7.54
CA THR A 89 -4.44 -0.98 -6.34
C THR A 89 -5.55 -0.68 -5.35
N LEU A 90 -6.65 -0.10 -5.82
CA LEU A 90 -7.82 0.18 -4.98
C LEU A 90 -8.42 -1.11 -4.42
N ASP A 91 -8.55 -2.13 -5.27
CA ASP A 91 -9.06 -3.43 -4.85
C ASP A 91 -8.18 -4.08 -3.79
N ALA A 92 -6.87 -4.02 -3.97
CA ALA A 92 -5.92 -4.57 -3.00
C ALA A 92 -6.00 -3.86 -1.64
N ILE A 93 -6.10 -2.54 -1.64
CA ILE A 93 -6.21 -1.77 -0.41
C ILE A 93 -7.52 -2.10 0.31
N ALA A 94 -8.63 -2.15 -0.42
CA ALA A 94 -9.93 -2.51 0.15
C ALA A 94 -9.93 -3.93 0.72
N GLU A 95 -9.34 -4.87 0.00
CA GLU A 95 -9.27 -6.27 0.40
C GLU A 95 -8.43 -6.48 1.66
N HIS A 96 -7.33 -5.74 1.78
CA HIS A 96 -6.41 -5.86 2.92
C HIS A 96 -6.70 -4.90 4.08
N ARG A 97 -7.69 -4.01 3.92
CA ARG A 97 -8.27 -3.13 4.94
C ARG A 97 -7.39 -2.01 5.43
N ILE A 98 -6.10 -2.03 5.17
CA ILE A 98 -5.14 -1.02 5.58
C ILE A 98 -4.11 -0.84 4.47
N ALA A 99 -3.55 0.36 4.36
CA ALA A 99 -2.43 0.61 3.48
C ALA A 99 -1.60 1.76 4.03
N ILE A 100 -0.34 1.76 3.69
CA ILE A 100 0.57 2.86 3.99
C ILE A 100 0.94 3.51 2.67
N LYS A 101 0.80 4.83 2.60
CA LYS A 101 0.97 5.57 1.37
C LYS A 101 2.01 6.66 1.51
N GLY A 102 2.99 6.65 0.60
CA GLY A 102 3.92 7.75 0.42
C GLY A 102 3.30 8.93 -0.35
N PRO A 103 4.04 10.01 -0.51
CA PRO A 103 3.55 11.19 -1.24
C PRO A 103 3.37 10.89 -2.73
N LEU A 104 2.32 11.43 -3.33
CA LEU A 104 2.05 11.26 -4.75
C LEU A 104 2.09 12.61 -5.46
N THR A 105 2.71 12.60 -6.65
CA THR A 105 2.69 13.74 -7.54
C THR A 105 1.36 13.78 -8.27
N THR A 106 0.66 14.91 -8.19
CA THR A 106 -0.54 15.13 -8.98
C THR A 106 -0.13 15.68 -10.34
N PRO A 107 -0.54 15.05 -11.46
CA PRO A 107 -0.20 15.58 -12.76
C PRO A 107 -0.71 17.01 -12.93
N VAL A 108 0.14 17.87 -13.48
CA VAL A 108 -0.25 19.24 -13.82
C VAL A 108 -1.08 19.16 -15.10
N GLY A 109 -2.39 19.31 -14.95
CA GLY A 109 -3.30 19.25 -16.10
C GLY A 109 -4.69 19.72 -15.72
N LYS A 110 -5.43 20.11 -16.73
CA LYS A 110 -6.77 20.66 -16.55
C LYS A 110 -7.74 19.56 -16.09
N GLY A 111 -8.41 19.80 -14.96
CA GLY A 111 -9.48 18.94 -14.49
C GLY A 111 -9.05 17.63 -13.83
N ILE A 112 -7.76 17.44 -13.55
CA ILE A 112 -7.29 16.24 -12.88
C ILE A 112 -7.37 16.44 -11.37
N ARG A 113 -8.13 15.56 -10.72
CA ARG A 113 -8.24 15.54 -9.27
C ARG A 113 -6.93 15.04 -8.65
N SER A 114 -6.59 15.58 -7.48
CA SER A 114 -5.45 15.07 -6.72
C SER A 114 -5.57 13.57 -6.49
N LEU A 115 -4.52 12.81 -6.82
CA LEU A 115 -4.46 11.37 -6.60
C LEU A 115 -4.58 11.01 -5.13
N ASN A 116 -4.03 11.85 -4.25
CA ASN A 116 -4.13 11.65 -2.81
C ASN A 116 -5.59 11.70 -2.33
N VAL A 117 -6.36 12.65 -2.86
CA VAL A 117 -7.79 12.78 -2.53
C VAL A 117 -8.59 11.62 -3.11
N THR A 118 -8.33 11.24 -4.35
CA THR A 118 -9.03 10.14 -5.02
C THR A 118 -8.81 8.83 -4.29
N ASP A 119 -7.58 8.54 -3.92
CA ASP A 119 -7.22 7.33 -3.18
C ASP A 119 -7.95 7.25 -1.85
N ARG A 120 -7.93 8.33 -1.06
CA ARG A 120 -8.62 8.37 0.23
C ARG A 120 -10.13 8.16 0.10
N LYS A 121 -10.76 8.78 -0.89
CA LYS A 121 -12.20 8.66 -1.09
C LYS A 121 -12.63 7.29 -1.56
N SER A 122 -11.78 6.60 -2.29
CA SER A 122 -12.13 5.32 -2.90
C SER A 122 -12.12 4.16 -1.90
N VAL A 123 -11.41 4.28 -0.79
CA VAL A 123 -11.23 3.18 0.17
C VAL A 123 -11.75 3.47 1.58
N VAL A 124 -12.37 4.61 1.80
CA VAL A 124 -12.95 4.95 3.11
C VAL A 124 -14.40 4.42 3.28
#